data_8096841a6b0e633403eb236d8dddd8d7
#
_entry.id   8096841a6b0e633403eb236d8dddd8d7
#
_cell.length_a   1.000
_cell.length_b   1.000
_cell.length_c   1.000
_cell.angle_alpha   90.00
_cell.angle_beta   90.00
_cell.angle_gamma   90.00
#
_symmetry.space_group_name_H-M   'P 1'
#
loop_
_entity.id
_entity.type
_entity.pdbx_description
1 polymer ?
#
loop_
_entity_poly.entity_id
_entity_poly.type
_entity_poly.pdbx_seq_one_letter_code
_entity_poly.pdbx_strand_id
1 'polypeptide(L)'
;MQVEQYEINGFVIDQFNQYNLEQKKQGICPICSHDRKPENRKKKCASYDWERGLGTCHNCDTTFQLHTYQRKGATDKEYIRPVDPPQEEFNIPRTKIAKWFEARGISTRTLIDLQISEGPEYMPQTGKTENTIKFNYYVGDQLINVKYRDGRKNFKLYKGAEKVFYNINSIVGYDSCVITEGEIDVLALHEAG
;
A
#
# COMPACT_ATOMS: atom_id res chain seq x y z
N MET A 1 36.16 -14.39 -4.25
CA MET A 1 35.17 -13.33 -4.46
C MET A 1 34.18 -13.87 -5.47
N GLN A 2 32.94 -14.13 -5.06
CA GLN A 2 31.88 -14.48 -6.01
C GLN A 2 31.56 -13.20 -6.78
N VAL A 3 31.69 -13.24 -8.09
CA VAL A 3 31.25 -12.16 -8.98
C VAL A 3 29.74 -12.24 -8.98
N GLU A 4 29.06 -11.27 -8.38
CA GLU A 4 27.62 -11.18 -8.47
C GLU A 4 27.27 -10.85 -9.92
N GLN A 5 26.58 -11.76 -10.59
CA GLN A 5 26.03 -11.54 -11.92
C GLN A 5 24.71 -10.79 -11.77
N TYR A 6 24.56 -9.69 -12.48
CA TYR A 6 23.31 -8.94 -12.54
C TYR A 6 22.65 -9.14 -13.90
N GLU A 7 21.39 -9.54 -13.88
CA GLU A 7 20.57 -9.62 -15.09
C GLU A 7 19.81 -8.31 -15.28
N ILE A 8 20.09 -7.63 -16.40
CA ILE A 8 19.40 -6.39 -16.77
C ILE A 8 18.69 -6.63 -18.09
N ASN A 9 17.35 -6.69 -18.06
CA ASN A 9 16.49 -6.93 -19.23
C ASN A 9 16.94 -8.12 -20.10
N GLY A 10 17.33 -9.24 -19.48
CA GLY A 10 17.81 -10.44 -20.17
C GLY A 10 19.28 -10.39 -20.57
N PHE A 11 20.02 -9.33 -20.21
CA PHE A 11 21.46 -9.25 -20.40
C PHE A 11 22.19 -9.50 -19.09
N VAL A 12 23.11 -10.45 -19.08
CA VAL A 12 23.98 -10.72 -17.94
C VAL A 12 25.13 -9.72 -17.97
N ILE A 13 25.26 -8.89 -16.93
CA ILE A 13 26.36 -7.96 -16.76
C ILE A 13 27.38 -8.60 -15.82
N ASP A 14 28.44 -9.15 -16.38
CA ASP A 14 29.49 -9.83 -15.63
C ASP A 14 30.40 -8.88 -14.81
N GLN A 15 30.40 -7.59 -15.14
CA GLN A 15 31.29 -6.62 -14.52
C GLN A 15 30.58 -5.29 -14.28
N PHE A 16 30.11 -5.10 -13.06
CA PHE A 16 29.51 -3.85 -12.59
C PHE A 16 30.46 -2.63 -12.79
N ASN A 17 31.76 -2.84 -12.67
CA ASN A 17 32.79 -1.81 -12.83
C ASN A 17 32.94 -1.32 -14.28
N GLN A 18 32.55 -2.10 -15.28
CA GLN A 18 32.68 -1.73 -16.69
C GLN A 18 31.89 -0.47 -17.03
N TYR A 19 30.72 -0.28 -16.40
CA TYR A 19 29.84 0.86 -16.63
C TYR A 19 30.03 1.99 -15.62
N ASN A 20 30.96 1.85 -14.68
CA ASN A 20 31.24 2.83 -13.64
C ASN A 20 29.97 3.24 -12.86
N LEU A 21 29.13 2.26 -12.55
CA LEU A 21 27.82 2.45 -11.92
C LEU A 21 27.92 2.63 -10.39
N GLU A 22 29.02 2.13 -9.80
CA GLU A 22 29.17 2.00 -8.36
C GLU A 22 29.02 3.35 -7.65
N GLN A 23 28.05 3.44 -6.74
CA GLN A 23 27.77 4.58 -5.86
C GLN A 23 27.54 5.96 -6.52
N LYS A 24 27.37 6.02 -7.83
CA LYS A 24 27.10 7.28 -8.55
C LYS A 24 25.61 7.47 -8.75
N LYS A 25 25.15 8.70 -8.67
CA LYS A 25 23.73 9.05 -8.98
C LYS A 25 23.46 9.09 -10.49
N GLN A 26 24.50 9.20 -11.31
CA GLN A 26 24.39 9.28 -12.77
C GLN A 26 25.57 8.60 -13.44
N GLY A 27 25.31 7.95 -14.57
CA GLY A 27 26.31 7.27 -15.37
C GLY A 27 25.86 6.93 -16.78
N ILE A 28 26.63 6.06 -17.43
CA ILE A 28 26.31 5.55 -18.76
C ILE A 28 25.27 4.45 -18.64
N CYS A 29 24.35 4.36 -19.61
CA CYS A 29 23.35 3.30 -19.60
C CYS A 29 24.00 1.96 -20.01
N PRO A 30 23.81 0.88 -19.23
CA PRO A 30 24.32 -0.45 -19.59
C PRO A 30 23.61 -1.04 -20.81
N ILE A 31 22.42 -0.56 -21.16
CA ILE A 31 21.59 -1.10 -22.23
C ILE A 31 21.92 -0.46 -23.57
N CYS A 32 21.93 0.88 -23.67
CA CYS A 32 22.07 1.55 -24.97
C CYS A 32 23.46 2.16 -25.23
N SER A 33 24.38 2.18 -24.26
CA SER A 33 25.65 2.90 -24.44
C SER A 33 26.56 2.25 -25.48
N HIS A 34 26.54 0.93 -25.59
CA HIS A 34 27.37 0.17 -26.53
C HIS A 34 26.90 0.32 -27.99
N ASP A 35 25.62 0.56 -28.23
CA ASP A 35 25.02 0.70 -29.56
C ASP A 35 25.12 2.13 -30.12
N ARG A 36 25.64 3.07 -29.32
CA ARG A 36 25.80 4.47 -29.71
C ARG A 36 27.03 4.67 -30.59
N LYS A 37 27.03 5.80 -31.33
CA LYS A 37 28.21 6.28 -32.00
C LYS A 37 29.39 6.38 -30.99
N PRO A 38 30.62 6.07 -31.41
CA PRO A 38 31.78 6.00 -30.51
C PRO A 38 31.96 7.22 -29.61
N GLU A 39 31.71 8.42 -30.13
CA GLU A 39 31.81 9.69 -29.42
C GLU A 39 30.77 9.85 -28.30
N ASN A 40 29.66 9.08 -28.36
CA ASN A 40 28.54 9.15 -27.42
C ASN A 40 28.50 8.01 -26.40
N ARG A 41 29.32 6.99 -26.54
CA ARG A 41 29.32 5.79 -25.68
C ARG A 41 29.62 6.11 -24.22
N LYS A 42 30.41 7.15 -23.96
CA LYS A 42 30.81 7.56 -22.61
C LYS A 42 29.94 8.67 -22.02
N LYS A 43 28.91 9.13 -22.73
CA LYS A 43 28.01 10.16 -22.22
C LYS A 43 27.08 9.59 -21.16
N LYS A 44 27.04 10.28 -20.03
CA LYS A 44 26.12 9.94 -18.93
C LYS A 44 24.67 10.21 -19.38
N CYS A 45 23.85 9.19 -19.35
CA CYS A 45 22.47 9.25 -19.81
C CYS A 45 21.51 8.49 -18.91
N ALA A 46 22.02 7.90 -17.84
CA ALA A 46 21.19 7.20 -16.89
C ALA A 46 21.34 7.78 -15.49
N SER A 47 20.25 7.83 -14.76
CA SER A 47 20.20 8.12 -13.32
C SER A 47 20.04 6.82 -12.54
N TYR A 48 20.63 6.75 -11.35
CA TYR A 48 20.64 5.56 -10.50
C TYR A 48 20.07 5.87 -9.12
N ASP A 49 19.11 5.07 -8.70
CA ASP A 49 18.59 5.01 -7.34
C ASP A 49 19.09 3.73 -6.67
N TRP A 50 20.18 3.84 -5.95
CA TRP A 50 20.81 2.70 -5.28
C TRP A 50 19.98 2.17 -4.11
N GLU A 51 19.17 3.02 -3.48
CA GLU A 51 18.31 2.61 -2.39
C GLU A 51 17.22 1.67 -2.89
N ARG A 52 16.62 2.00 -4.04
CA ARG A 52 15.59 1.17 -4.69
C ARG A 52 16.16 0.11 -5.63
N GLY A 53 17.45 0.16 -5.92
CA GLY A 53 18.10 -0.74 -6.86
C GLY A 53 17.66 -0.54 -8.31
N LEU A 54 17.28 0.69 -8.69
CA LEU A 54 16.75 1.00 -10.02
C LEU A 54 17.62 2.01 -10.75
N GLY A 55 17.79 1.81 -12.05
CA GLY A 55 18.38 2.78 -12.97
C GLY A 55 17.39 3.15 -14.07
N THR A 56 17.36 4.42 -14.48
CA THR A 56 16.54 4.90 -15.58
C THR A 56 17.40 5.66 -16.58
N CYS A 57 17.33 5.26 -17.85
CA CYS A 57 18.05 5.92 -18.92
C CYS A 57 17.16 6.93 -19.64
N HIS A 58 17.62 8.19 -19.69
CA HIS A 58 16.91 9.28 -20.38
C HIS A 58 17.14 9.32 -21.90
N ASN A 59 17.94 8.40 -22.46
CA ASN A 59 18.18 8.32 -23.89
C ASN A 59 17.39 7.19 -24.58
N CYS A 60 17.20 6.07 -23.93
CA CYS A 60 16.41 4.94 -24.44
C CYS A 60 15.14 4.68 -23.65
N ASP A 61 14.82 5.55 -22.68
CA ASP A 61 13.65 5.50 -21.77
C ASP A 61 13.44 4.15 -21.08
N THR A 62 14.54 3.38 -20.91
CA THR A 62 14.49 2.07 -20.29
C THR A 62 14.83 2.17 -18.82
N THR A 63 14.02 1.53 -17.98
CA THR A 63 14.33 1.28 -16.57
C THR A 63 14.95 -0.10 -16.44
N PHE A 64 16.00 -0.22 -15.62
CA PHE A 64 16.73 -1.45 -15.38
C PHE A 64 17.04 -1.61 -13.91
N GLN A 65 17.23 -2.86 -13.49
CA GLN A 65 17.53 -3.20 -12.11
C GLN A 65 19.04 -3.13 -11.88
N LEU A 66 19.47 -2.41 -10.84
CA LEU A 66 20.87 -2.29 -10.43
C LEU A 66 21.28 -3.43 -9.49
N HIS A 67 20.38 -3.83 -8.61
CA HIS A 67 20.51 -4.96 -7.71
C HIS A 67 19.12 -5.41 -7.28
N THR A 68 19.00 -6.65 -6.84
CA THR A 68 17.76 -7.14 -6.26
C THR A 68 17.44 -6.30 -5.02
N TYR A 69 16.27 -5.67 -5.00
CA TYR A 69 15.80 -4.94 -3.84
C TYR A 69 15.61 -5.94 -2.70
N GLN A 70 16.62 -6.03 -1.85
CA GLN A 70 16.41 -6.64 -0.55
C GLN A 70 15.59 -5.63 0.25
N ARG A 71 14.30 -5.88 0.44
CA ARG A 71 13.59 -5.23 1.54
C ARG A 71 14.52 -5.38 2.74
N LYS A 72 15.09 -4.27 3.23
CA LYS A 72 15.77 -4.23 4.54
C LYS A 72 14.80 -4.97 5.43
N GLY A 73 15.26 -6.13 5.94
CA GLY A 73 14.41 -7.17 6.46
C GLY A 73 13.24 -6.55 7.19
N ALA A 74 12.05 -7.03 6.90
CA ALA A 74 10.94 -6.72 7.75
C ALA A 74 11.49 -7.08 9.14
N THR A 75 11.96 -6.07 9.88
CA THR A 75 12.17 -6.25 11.32
C THR A 75 10.86 -6.87 11.72
N ASP A 76 10.90 -7.97 12.43
CA ASP A 76 9.71 -8.60 13.02
C ASP A 76 9.00 -7.50 13.82
N LYS A 77 8.23 -6.71 13.10
CA LYS A 77 7.55 -5.56 13.66
C LYS A 77 6.37 -6.17 14.36
N GLU A 78 6.48 -6.25 15.65
CA GLU A 78 5.37 -6.69 16.47
C GLU A 78 4.23 -5.70 16.29
N TYR A 79 3.19 -6.13 15.60
CA TYR A 79 1.99 -5.33 15.39
C TYR A 79 1.05 -5.52 16.56
N ILE A 80 0.47 -4.42 17.04
CA ILE A 80 -0.58 -4.47 18.05
C ILE A 80 -1.88 -4.83 17.33
N ARG A 81 -2.56 -5.87 17.82
CA ARG A 81 -3.87 -6.26 17.30
C ARG A 81 -4.96 -5.51 18.07
N PRO A 82 -5.93 -4.90 17.37
CA PRO A 82 -7.14 -4.42 18.04
C PRO A 82 -7.84 -5.59 18.72
N VAL A 83 -8.45 -5.32 19.85
CA VAL A 83 -9.30 -6.32 20.51
C VAL A 83 -10.64 -6.32 19.77
N ASP A 84 -11.05 -7.48 19.29
CA ASP A 84 -12.40 -7.65 18.75
C ASP A 84 -13.42 -7.29 19.84
N PRO A 85 -14.40 -6.44 19.57
CA PRO A 85 -15.52 -6.30 20.48
C PRO A 85 -16.18 -7.67 20.61
N PRO A 86 -16.61 -8.08 21.81
CA PRO A 86 -17.40 -9.29 22.00
C PRO A 86 -18.54 -9.30 20.96
N GLN A 87 -18.85 -10.46 20.37
CA GLN A 87 -19.87 -10.55 19.33
C GLN A 87 -21.24 -10.00 19.79
N GLU A 88 -21.53 -10.08 21.07
CA GLU A 88 -22.70 -9.51 21.73
C GLU A 88 -22.68 -7.98 21.80
N GLU A 89 -21.50 -7.36 21.65
CA GLU A 89 -21.29 -5.90 21.67
C GLU A 89 -21.00 -5.32 20.29
N PHE A 90 -21.17 -6.10 19.20
CA PHE A 90 -21.02 -5.56 17.87
C PHE A 90 -22.06 -4.46 17.63
N ASN A 91 -21.61 -3.22 17.84
CA ASN A 91 -22.50 -2.08 17.87
C ASN A 91 -22.75 -1.56 16.45
N ILE A 92 -23.65 -2.24 15.74
CA ILE A 92 -24.13 -1.80 14.42
C ILE A 92 -24.66 -0.38 14.55
N PRO A 93 -24.32 0.53 13.65
CA PRO A 93 -24.84 1.89 13.69
C PRO A 93 -26.37 1.91 13.70
N ARG A 94 -26.94 2.46 14.77
CA ARG A 94 -28.42 2.62 14.95
C ARG A 94 -28.83 4.08 15.15
N THR A 95 -27.85 4.97 15.14
CA THR A 95 -27.99 6.38 15.50
C THR A 95 -28.00 7.29 14.27
N LYS A 96 -27.48 8.52 14.44
CA LYS A 96 -27.24 9.46 13.35
C LYS A 96 -26.30 8.91 12.27
N ILE A 97 -25.41 7.98 12.63
CA ILE A 97 -24.49 7.32 11.70
C ILE A 97 -25.25 6.44 10.73
N ALA A 98 -26.22 5.65 11.20
CA ALA A 98 -27.06 4.83 10.30
C ALA A 98 -27.80 5.71 9.29
N LYS A 99 -28.46 6.78 9.74
CA LYS A 99 -29.15 7.75 8.88
C LYS A 99 -28.21 8.42 7.88
N TRP A 100 -26.95 8.64 8.29
CA TRP A 100 -25.94 9.23 7.43
C TRP A 100 -25.54 8.29 6.29
N PHE A 101 -25.48 6.98 6.54
CA PHE A 101 -25.25 5.97 5.51
C PHE A 101 -26.47 5.79 4.61
N GLU A 102 -27.67 5.72 5.19
CA GLU A 102 -28.93 5.62 4.47
C GLU A 102 -29.12 6.78 3.47
N ALA A 103 -28.80 8.01 3.88
CA ALA A 103 -28.82 9.18 3.00
C ALA A 103 -27.82 9.11 1.82
N ARG A 104 -26.93 8.10 1.81
CA ARG A 104 -25.97 7.77 0.72
C ARG A 104 -26.38 6.52 -0.04
N GLY A 105 -27.55 5.99 0.22
CA GLY A 105 -28.02 4.77 -0.40
C GLY A 105 -27.35 3.50 0.13
N ILE A 106 -26.68 3.58 1.28
CA ILE A 106 -26.01 2.42 1.91
C ILE A 106 -26.91 1.89 3.02
N SER A 107 -27.41 0.67 2.84
CA SER A 107 -28.36 0.03 3.74
C SER A 107 -27.70 -0.49 5.02
N THR A 108 -28.50 -0.70 6.05
CA THR A 108 -28.05 -1.38 7.28
C THR A 108 -27.51 -2.78 7.00
N ARG A 109 -28.01 -3.45 5.96
CA ARG A 109 -27.54 -4.77 5.54
C ARG A 109 -26.05 -4.72 5.15
N THR A 110 -25.66 -3.77 4.30
CA THR A 110 -24.27 -3.54 3.93
C THR A 110 -23.39 -3.23 5.11
N LEU A 111 -23.90 -2.44 6.11
CA LEU A 111 -23.14 -2.17 7.33
C LEU A 111 -22.87 -3.44 8.15
N ILE A 112 -23.82 -4.36 8.19
CA ILE A 112 -23.67 -5.66 8.84
C ILE A 112 -22.67 -6.51 8.09
N ASP A 113 -22.86 -6.68 6.79
CA ASP A 113 -22.05 -7.56 5.94
C ASP A 113 -20.57 -7.12 5.93
N LEU A 114 -20.30 -5.82 5.94
CA LEU A 114 -18.96 -5.26 6.00
C LEU A 114 -18.49 -4.90 7.41
N GLN A 115 -19.20 -5.34 8.42
CA GLN A 115 -18.87 -5.25 9.85
C GLN A 115 -18.53 -3.82 10.28
N ILE A 116 -19.33 -2.83 9.80
CA ILE A 116 -19.23 -1.44 10.25
C ILE A 116 -19.81 -1.32 11.65
N SER A 117 -19.05 -0.72 12.56
CA SER A 117 -19.52 -0.44 13.91
C SER A 117 -19.41 1.04 14.26
N GLU A 118 -19.99 1.43 15.39
CA GLU A 118 -19.85 2.78 15.94
C GLU A 118 -19.51 2.73 17.43
N GLY A 119 -18.88 3.78 17.90
CA GLY A 119 -18.58 3.92 19.31
C GLY A 119 -17.64 5.08 19.61
N PRO A 120 -17.50 5.41 20.91
CA PRO A 120 -16.64 6.48 21.34
C PRO A 120 -15.17 6.16 21.04
N GLU A 121 -14.44 7.17 20.56
CA GLU A 121 -13.01 7.09 20.31
C GLU A 121 -12.35 8.47 20.45
N TYR A 122 -11.17 8.51 21.07
CA TYR A 122 -10.42 9.75 21.19
C TYR A 122 -9.83 10.15 19.84
N MET A 123 -10.17 11.36 19.39
CA MET A 123 -9.70 11.92 18.12
C MET A 123 -8.67 13.01 18.39
N PRO A 124 -7.38 12.78 18.05
CA PRO A 124 -6.30 13.76 18.30
C PRO A 124 -6.53 15.11 17.65
N GLN A 125 -7.21 15.14 16.48
CA GLN A 125 -7.47 16.36 15.72
C GLN A 125 -8.45 17.30 16.45
N THR A 126 -9.35 16.77 17.28
CA THR A 126 -10.31 17.55 18.07
C THR A 126 -9.93 17.63 19.54
N GLY A 127 -9.00 16.79 20.00
CA GLY A 127 -8.62 16.66 21.40
C GLY A 127 -9.74 16.11 22.30
N LYS A 128 -10.74 15.42 21.71
CA LYS A 128 -11.94 14.94 22.42
C LYS A 128 -12.26 13.51 22.04
N THR A 129 -13.03 12.85 22.90
CA THR A 129 -13.69 11.58 22.58
C THR A 129 -14.98 11.89 21.81
N GLU A 130 -15.08 11.38 20.61
CA GLU A 130 -16.21 11.56 19.69
C GLU A 130 -16.84 10.20 19.40
N ASN A 131 -18.14 10.17 19.07
CA ASN A 131 -18.74 8.97 18.51
C ASN A 131 -18.26 8.82 17.05
N THR A 132 -17.63 7.70 16.73
CA THR A 132 -16.96 7.48 15.45
C THR A 132 -17.56 6.31 14.71
N ILE A 133 -17.49 6.36 13.37
CA ILE A 133 -17.62 5.21 12.51
C ILE A 133 -16.32 4.42 12.62
N LYS A 134 -16.44 3.10 12.80
CA LYS A 134 -15.32 2.16 12.85
C LYS A 134 -15.37 1.28 11.62
N PHE A 135 -14.37 1.43 10.75
CA PHE A 135 -14.14 0.52 9.63
C PHE A 135 -13.20 -0.57 10.13
N ASN A 136 -13.70 -1.79 10.26
CA ASN A 136 -12.95 -2.92 10.79
C ASN A 136 -12.28 -3.67 9.64
N TYR A 137 -10.98 -3.89 9.73
CA TYR A 137 -10.16 -4.52 8.69
C TYR A 137 -9.83 -5.94 9.13
N TYR A 138 -10.36 -6.92 8.43
CA TYR A 138 -10.15 -8.34 8.70
C TYR A 138 -9.26 -9.00 7.65
N VAL A 139 -8.48 -9.99 8.10
CA VAL A 139 -7.81 -10.97 7.23
C VAL A 139 -8.24 -12.36 7.76
N GLY A 140 -8.97 -13.11 6.96
CA GLY A 140 -9.75 -14.22 7.46
C GLY A 140 -10.74 -13.74 8.50
N ASP A 141 -10.76 -14.39 9.66
CA ASP A 141 -11.64 -14.03 10.79
C ASP A 141 -10.95 -13.12 11.82
N GLN A 142 -9.69 -12.71 11.57
CA GLN A 142 -8.92 -11.93 12.52
C GLN A 142 -9.03 -10.44 12.25
N LEU A 143 -9.40 -9.64 13.27
CA LEU A 143 -9.34 -8.18 13.22
C LEU A 143 -7.88 -7.71 13.23
N ILE A 144 -7.47 -7.07 12.15
CA ILE A 144 -6.07 -6.65 11.94
C ILE A 144 -5.91 -5.17 12.27
N ASN A 145 -6.88 -4.35 11.88
CA ASN A 145 -6.82 -2.90 12.08
C ASN A 145 -8.23 -2.31 12.22
N VAL A 146 -8.32 -1.10 12.74
CA VAL A 146 -9.54 -0.31 12.77
C VAL A 146 -9.21 1.10 12.29
N LYS A 147 -10.00 1.62 11.35
CA LYS A 147 -9.97 3.02 10.96
C LYS A 147 -11.18 3.73 11.53
N TYR A 148 -10.92 4.78 12.24
CA TYR A 148 -11.94 5.61 12.90
C TYR A 148 -12.21 6.85 12.06
N ARG A 149 -13.49 7.26 11.98
CA ARG A 149 -13.91 8.49 11.32
C ARG A 149 -14.93 9.21 12.17
N ASP A 150 -14.64 10.47 12.53
CA ASP A 150 -15.60 11.33 13.23
C ASP A 150 -16.55 12.07 12.27
N GLY A 151 -17.49 12.82 12.82
CA GLY A 151 -18.46 13.62 12.07
C GLY A 151 -17.85 14.78 11.27
N ARG A 152 -16.61 15.18 11.57
CA ARG A 152 -15.88 16.29 10.93
C ARG A 152 -14.93 15.80 9.82
N LYS A 153 -15.00 14.51 9.45
CA LYS A 153 -14.09 13.85 8.49
C LYS A 153 -12.65 13.75 8.96
N ASN A 154 -12.39 13.75 10.26
CA ASN A 154 -11.09 13.37 10.77
C ASN A 154 -10.96 11.85 10.81
N PHE A 155 -9.75 11.36 10.55
CA PHE A 155 -9.45 9.94 10.49
C PHE A 155 -8.26 9.60 11.38
N LYS A 156 -8.28 8.42 11.95
CA LYS A 156 -7.10 7.78 12.53
C LYS A 156 -7.17 6.27 12.36
N LEU A 157 -6.02 5.62 12.37
CA LEU A 157 -5.91 4.17 12.45
C LEU A 157 -5.63 3.74 13.90
N TYR A 158 -5.94 2.51 14.22
CA TYR A 158 -5.54 1.92 15.49
C TYR A 158 -4.02 1.97 15.63
N LYS A 159 -3.54 2.50 16.76
CA LYS A 159 -2.11 2.77 16.96
C LYS A 159 -1.30 1.46 16.98
N GLY A 160 -0.29 1.37 16.13
CA GLY A 160 0.61 0.22 16.07
C GLY A 160 0.05 -1.00 15.33
N ALA A 161 -1.18 -0.94 14.80
CA ALA A 161 -1.75 -2.02 14.01
C ALA A 161 -1.09 -2.14 12.63
N GLU A 162 -1.14 -3.35 12.09
CA GLU A 162 -0.70 -3.63 10.73
C GLU A 162 -1.60 -2.93 9.70
N LYS A 163 -1.01 -2.47 8.62
CA LYS A 163 -1.77 -1.88 7.51
C LYS A 163 -2.08 -2.95 6.48
N VAL A 164 -3.35 -3.23 6.31
CA VAL A 164 -3.89 -4.15 5.30
C VAL A 164 -4.93 -3.43 4.44
N PHE A 165 -5.30 -3.99 3.31
CA PHE A 165 -6.41 -3.46 2.53
C PHE A 165 -7.74 -3.72 3.23
N TYR A 166 -8.64 -2.74 3.14
CA TYR A 166 -10.01 -2.89 3.62
C TYR A 166 -10.74 -3.93 2.76
N ASN A 167 -11.53 -4.77 3.40
CA ASN A 167 -12.32 -5.83 2.75
C ASN A 167 -11.49 -6.79 1.88
N ILE A 168 -10.23 -7.06 2.27
CA ILE A 168 -9.32 -7.94 1.52
C ILE A 168 -9.87 -9.36 1.34
N ASN A 169 -10.71 -9.83 2.26
CA ASN A 169 -11.31 -11.15 2.19
C ASN A 169 -12.23 -11.33 0.96
N SER A 170 -12.82 -10.24 0.45
CA SER A 170 -13.77 -10.30 -0.68
C SER A 170 -13.12 -10.67 -2.01
N ILE A 171 -11.80 -10.57 -2.13
CA ILE A 171 -11.08 -10.89 -3.37
C ILE A 171 -10.51 -12.30 -3.41
N VAL A 172 -10.66 -13.06 -2.32
CA VAL A 172 -10.13 -14.43 -2.25
C VAL A 172 -10.86 -15.33 -3.22
N GLY A 173 -10.12 -15.97 -4.14
CA GLY A 173 -10.68 -16.87 -5.15
C GLY A 173 -11.17 -16.19 -6.44
N TYR A 174 -10.96 -14.87 -6.61
CA TYR A 174 -11.27 -14.13 -7.82
C TYR A 174 -10.03 -13.75 -8.61
N ASP A 175 -10.10 -13.80 -9.94
CA ASP A 175 -9.02 -13.43 -10.86
C ASP A 175 -8.89 -11.90 -11.07
N SER A 176 -9.90 -11.14 -10.66
CA SER A 176 -9.95 -9.69 -10.80
C SER A 176 -10.65 -9.04 -9.61
N CYS A 177 -10.32 -7.79 -9.34
CA CYS A 177 -10.98 -7.01 -8.30
C CYS A 177 -11.09 -5.53 -8.69
N VAL A 178 -11.97 -4.81 -8.01
CA VAL A 178 -12.06 -3.36 -8.10
C VAL A 178 -11.33 -2.75 -6.90
N ILE A 179 -10.47 -1.77 -7.16
CA ILE A 179 -9.75 -1.02 -6.12
C ILE A 179 -10.35 0.38 -6.03
N THR A 180 -10.70 0.81 -4.82
CA THR A 180 -11.23 2.15 -4.53
C THR A 180 -10.30 2.92 -3.60
N GLU A 181 -10.45 4.24 -3.54
CA GLU A 181 -9.65 5.09 -2.64
C GLU A 181 -10.13 5.07 -1.19
N GLY A 182 -11.41 4.80 -0.96
CA GLY A 182 -12.02 4.91 0.36
C GLY A 182 -12.95 3.75 0.74
N GLU A 183 -13.08 3.53 2.04
CA GLU A 183 -13.91 2.47 2.60
C GLU A 183 -15.40 2.67 2.25
N ILE A 184 -15.85 3.93 2.16
CA ILE A 184 -17.24 4.26 1.82
C ILE A 184 -17.54 3.87 0.38
N ASP A 185 -16.56 3.98 -0.52
CA ASP A 185 -16.72 3.56 -1.91
C ASP A 185 -16.83 2.04 -2.01
N VAL A 186 -16.09 1.30 -1.16
CA VAL A 186 -16.27 -0.16 -1.03
C VAL A 186 -17.70 -0.50 -0.58
N LEU A 187 -18.23 0.23 0.42
CA LEU A 187 -19.60 0.01 0.89
C LEU A 187 -20.61 0.29 -0.23
N ALA A 188 -20.41 1.36 -1.00
CA ALA A 188 -21.30 1.73 -2.10
C ALA A 188 -21.29 0.68 -3.24
N LEU A 189 -20.11 0.13 -3.57
CA LEU A 189 -19.98 -0.96 -4.53
C LEU A 189 -20.66 -2.24 -4.02
N HIS A 190 -20.46 -2.59 -2.76
CA HIS A 190 -21.12 -3.76 -2.15
C HIS A 190 -22.65 -3.62 -2.15
N GLU A 191 -23.18 -2.43 -1.92
CA GLU A 191 -24.61 -2.13 -1.98
C GLU A 191 -25.18 -2.27 -3.40
N ALA A 192 -24.37 -1.94 -4.40
CA ALA A 192 -24.77 -2.00 -5.81
C ALA A 192 -24.76 -3.43 -6.40
N GLY A 193 -24.10 -4.39 -5.78
CA GLY A 193 -24.02 -5.81 -6.18
C GLY A 193 -22.69 -6.14 -6.82
#